data_7e7d0c856205017da5720d901cd964a1
#
_entry.id   7e7d0c856205017da5720d901cd964a1
#
_cell.length_a   1.000
_cell.length_b   1.000
_cell.length_c   1.000
_cell.angle_alpha   90.00
_cell.angle_beta   90.00
_cell.angle_gamma   90.00
#
_symmetry.space_group_name_H-M   'P 1'
#
loop_
_entity.id
_entity.type
_entity.pdbx_description
1 polymer ?
#
loop_
_entity_poly.entity_id
_entity_poly.type
_entity_poly.pdbx_seq_one_letter_code
_entity_poly.pdbx_strand_id
1 'polypeptide(L)'
;MIADAALMLALMLAPAPVKAEASAVKPAASGPVELEVAAIEQELTRALAGLRLPDAPAPYLAQVQLVRATVLSLDGSYGGIITDVLEDQAAASAEVRIGSAARDQSGTFGSEGPQLRFNVALEPSAGLSRRKLWLALDQAFRSATATYAQKQAILARLAGEPPAADLGPAPDPVPRQPTPTRPPGELDREALRAMVTQLSKRFVDHPAIDNGDVFVQVLRTEITTINSEGMVVHEQLDRAALVVVAQTRAADGMNLDAGGAIHLQELPRASDELRKRGEQLVDEVLRELEA
;
A
#
# COMPACT_ATOMS: atom_id res chain seq x y z
N MET A 1 9.40 11.63 16.59
CA MET A 1 7.95 11.68 16.36
C MET A 1 7.53 11.68 14.89
N ILE A 2 8.37 12.06 13.93
CA ILE A 2 8.09 11.95 12.47
C ILE A 2 8.20 10.49 11.97
N ALA A 3 8.86 9.59 12.68
CA ALA A 3 9.05 8.20 12.29
C ALA A 3 7.78 7.32 12.44
N ASP A 4 6.81 7.70 13.30
CA ASP A 4 5.60 6.90 13.52
C ASP A 4 4.51 7.10 12.45
N ALA A 5 4.51 8.23 11.75
CA ALA A 5 3.57 8.45 10.63
C ALA A 5 3.86 7.51 9.45
N ALA A 6 5.12 7.14 9.23
CA ALA A 6 5.53 6.20 8.20
C ALA A 6 5.13 4.74 8.56
N LEU A 7 5.04 4.40 9.84
CA LEU A 7 4.63 3.07 10.32
C LEU A 7 3.11 2.86 10.17
N MET A 8 2.31 3.92 10.36
CA MET A 8 0.86 3.86 10.11
C MET A 8 0.51 3.66 8.63
N LEU A 9 1.34 4.13 7.70
CA LEU A 9 1.17 3.94 6.26
C LEU A 9 1.36 2.47 5.85
N ALA A 10 2.19 1.70 6.55
CA ALA A 10 2.44 0.29 6.26
C ALA A 10 1.26 -0.62 6.67
N LEU A 11 0.47 -0.23 7.67
CA LEU A 11 -0.67 -1.02 8.17
C LEU A 11 -1.94 -0.91 7.31
N MET A 12 -2.01 0.08 6.38
CA MET A 12 -3.18 0.30 5.52
C MET A 12 -3.14 -0.47 4.18
N LEU A 13 -2.10 -1.26 3.91
CA LEU A 13 -1.87 -1.95 2.63
C LEU A 13 -2.38 -3.40 2.58
N ALA A 14 -3.27 -3.83 3.47
CA ALA A 14 -3.91 -5.14 3.36
C ALA A 14 -5.04 -5.09 2.30
N PRO A 15 -5.01 -5.92 1.25
CA PRO A 15 -6.06 -5.94 0.24
C PRO A 15 -7.36 -6.55 0.78
N ALA A 16 -8.49 -5.87 0.53
CA ALA A 16 -9.82 -6.43 0.75
C ALA A 16 -10.20 -7.36 -0.42
N PRO A 17 -10.97 -8.43 -0.20
CA PRO A 17 -11.37 -9.34 -1.28
C PRO A 17 -12.39 -8.67 -2.22
N VAL A 18 -12.06 -8.58 -3.51
CA VAL A 18 -12.90 -8.04 -4.57
C VAL A 18 -13.67 -9.17 -5.25
N LYS A 19 -14.99 -8.99 -5.37
CA LYS A 19 -15.84 -9.79 -6.28
C LYS A 19 -15.73 -9.21 -7.68
N ALA A 20 -15.22 -9.98 -8.64
CA ALA A 20 -15.09 -9.59 -10.04
C ALA A 20 -16.31 -10.01 -10.87
N GLU A 21 -16.92 -9.06 -11.57
CA GLU A 21 -17.84 -9.32 -12.69
C GLU A 21 -17.09 -9.11 -14.02
N ALA A 22 -17.09 -10.15 -14.84
CA ALA A 22 -16.36 -10.15 -16.11
C ALA A 22 -17.23 -9.55 -17.24
N SER A 23 -16.73 -8.51 -17.90
CA SER A 23 -17.25 -7.99 -19.15
C SER A 23 -16.16 -7.97 -20.22
N ALA A 24 -16.43 -8.61 -21.36
CA ALA A 24 -15.49 -8.71 -22.47
C ALA A 24 -15.45 -7.42 -23.29
N VAL A 25 -14.31 -6.73 -23.34
CA VAL A 25 -14.07 -5.52 -24.12
C VAL A 25 -13.01 -5.76 -25.21
N LYS A 26 -13.31 -5.25 -26.41
CA LYS A 26 -12.50 -5.28 -27.64
C LYS A 26 -11.24 -4.41 -27.47
N PRO A 27 -10.05 -4.83 -27.95
CA PRO A 27 -8.81 -4.07 -27.70
C PRO A 27 -8.83 -2.71 -28.44
N ALA A 28 -8.70 -1.65 -27.65
CA ALA A 28 -8.36 -0.32 -28.12
C ALA A 28 -6.84 -0.20 -28.33
N ALA A 29 -6.38 0.82 -29.06
CA ALA A 29 -4.95 1.06 -29.29
C ALA A 29 -4.19 1.09 -27.94
N SER A 30 -3.07 0.34 -27.88
CA SER A 30 -2.30 0.14 -26.64
C SER A 30 -1.78 1.48 -26.10
N GLY A 31 -2.29 1.89 -24.94
CA GLY A 31 -1.80 3.06 -24.22
C GLY A 31 -0.46 2.78 -23.49
N PRO A 32 0.12 3.80 -22.86
CA PRO A 32 1.40 3.64 -22.14
C PRO A 32 1.36 2.54 -21.06
N VAL A 33 0.23 2.34 -20.39
CA VAL A 33 0.04 1.31 -19.36
C VAL A 33 0.09 -0.08 -19.97
N GLU A 34 -0.58 -0.30 -21.09
CA GLU A 34 -0.59 -1.59 -21.79
C GLU A 34 0.81 -1.95 -22.33
N LEU A 35 1.58 -0.95 -22.80
CA LEU A 35 2.96 -1.17 -23.24
C LEU A 35 3.87 -1.55 -22.06
N GLU A 36 3.68 -0.94 -20.91
CA GLU A 36 4.42 -1.29 -19.68
C GLU A 36 4.06 -2.71 -19.21
N VAL A 37 2.77 -3.03 -19.17
CA VAL A 37 2.29 -4.39 -18.84
C VAL A 37 2.89 -5.43 -19.76
N ALA A 38 2.85 -5.22 -21.08
CA ALA A 38 3.43 -6.14 -22.07
C ALA A 38 4.95 -6.33 -21.88
N ALA A 39 5.67 -5.26 -21.53
CA ALA A 39 7.10 -5.35 -21.23
C ALA A 39 7.39 -6.20 -19.99
N ILE A 40 6.54 -6.08 -18.95
CA ILE A 40 6.65 -6.89 -17.73
C ILE A 40 6.33 -8.35 -18.03
N GLU A 41 5.25 -8.65 -18.75
CA GLU A 41 4.88 -10.03 -19.15
C GLU A 41 6.02 -10.74 -19.90
N GLN A 42 6.73 -10.02 -20.79
CA GLN A 42 7.92 -10.55 -21.48
C GLN A 42 9.05 -10.88 -20.50
N GLU A 43 9.31 -10.02 -19.52
CA GLU A 43 10.37 -10.28 -18.53
C GLU A 43 10.00 -11.40 -17.55
N LEU A 44 8.72 -11.52 -17.16
CA LEU A 44 8.24 -12.65 -16.35
C LEU A 44 8.42 -13.98 -17.08
N THR A 45 8.06 -14.03 -18.37
CA THR A 45 8.28 -15.22 -19.21
C THR A 45 9.77 -15.57 -19.31
N ARG A 46 10.63 -14.56 -19.50
CA ARG A 46 12.09 -14.76 -19.55
C ARG A 46 12.63 -15.24 -18.21
N ALA A 47 12.12 -14.71 -17.10
CA ALA A 47 12.54 -15.11 -15.75
C ALA A 47 12.21 -16.58 -15.47
N LEU A 48 10.98 -17.03 -15.76
CA LEU A 48 10.60 -18.43 -15.60
C LEU A 48 11.47 -19.37 -16.44
N ALA A 49 11.86 -18.97 -17.64
CA ALA A 49 12.74 -19.76 -18.50
C ALA A 49 14.20 -19.75 -18.05
N GLY A 50 14.70 -18.61 -17.54
CA GLY A 50 16.12 -18.35 -17.35
C GLY A 50 16.64 -18.46 -15.91
N LEU A 51 15.80 -18.25 -14.89
CA LEU A 51 16.22 -18.32 -13.48
C LEU A 51 16.48 -19.78 -13.09
N ARG A 52 17.73 -20.11 -12.81
CA ARG A 52 18.16 -21.44 -12.40
C ARG A 52 19.32 -21.33 -11.41
N LEU A 53 19.30 -22.17 -10.40
CA LEU A 53 20.42 -22.40 -9.49
C LEU A 53 20.66 -23.91 -9.37
N PRO A 54 21.91 -24.34 -9.18
CA PRO A 54 22.19 -25.75 -8.86
C PRO A 54 21.41 -26.19 -7.63
N ASP A 55 20.83 -27.35 -7.66
CA ASP A 55 20.13 -28.00 -6.55
C ASP A 55 18.88 -27.25 -6.04
N ALA A 56 18.39 -26.24 -6.76
CA ALA A 56 17.17 -25.53 -6.45
C ALA A 56 16.04 -25.88 -7.42
N PRO A 57 14.78 -25.98 -6.95
CA PRO A 57 13.63 -26.10 -7.81
C PRO A 57 13.51 -24.92 -8.78
N ALA A 58 13.04 -25.19 -9.99
CA ALA A 58 12.73 -24.11 -10.93
C ALA A 58 11.58 -23.23 -10.40
N PRO A 59 11.53 -21.95 -10.79
CA PRO A 59 10.39 -21.12 -10.49
C PRO A 59 9.16 -21.61 -11.28
N TYR A 60 8.00 -21.65 -10.62
CA TYR A 60 6.73 -22.00 -11.25
C TYR A 60 5.80 -20.79 -11.41
N LEU A 61 5.99 -19.75 -10.58
CA LEU A 61 5.23 -18.50 -10.64
C LEU A 61 6.19 -17.31 -10.42
N ALA A 62 6.01 -16.28 -11.22
CA ALA A 62 6.61 -14.97 -10.98
C ALA A 62 5.54 -13.88 -11.08
N GLN A 63 5.62 -12.88 -10.21
CA GLN A 63 4.65 -11.79 -10.13
C GLN A 63 5.36 -10.46 -9.95
N VAL A 64 4.79 -9.42 -10.55
CA VAL A 64 5.18 -8.02 -10.33
C VAL A 64 3.95 -7.23 -9.95
N GLN A 65 4.07 -6.42 -8.92
CA GLN A 65 3.07 -5.44 -8.54
C GLN A 65 3.66 -4.04 -8.71
N LEU A 66 3.01 -3.23 -9.52
CA LEU A 66 3.30 -1.80 -9.67
C LEU A 66 2.37 -1.02 -8.76
N VAL A 67 2.91 -0.06 -8.04
CA VAL A 67 2.15 0.86 -7.19
C VAL A 67 2.52 2.27 -7.58
N ARG A 68 1.53 3.08 -7.96
CA ARG A 68 1.65 4.52 -8.13
C ARG A 68 0.72 5.19 -7.15
N ALA A 69 1.25 6.16 -6.42
CA ALA A 69 0.47 6.82 -5.38
C ALA A 69 0.70 8.33 -5.43
N THR A 70 -0.38 9.08 -5.26
CA THR A 70 -0.36 10.51 -4.93
C THR A 70 -0.69 10.64 -3.46
N VAL A 71 0.20 11.28 -2.70
CA VAL A 71 0.08 11.49 -1.26
C VAL A 71 -0.04 12.98 -0.97
N LEU A 72 -1.15 13.41 -0.36
CA LEU A 72 -1.27 14.72 0.26
C LEU A 72 -1.13 14.56 1.77
N SER A 73 -0.24 15.35 2.35
CA SER A 73 -0.07 15.48 3.81
C SER A 73 -0.22 16.93 4.20
N LEU A 74 -1.24 17.23 4.98
CA LEU A 74 -1.47 18.54 5.59
C LEU A 74 -1.42 18.39 7.10
N ASP A 75 -0.68 19.28 7.75
CA ASP A 75 -0.56 19.34 9.20
C ASP A 75 -0.72 20.78 9.63
N GLY A 76 -1.58 21.03 10.60
CA GLY A 76 -1.83 22.34 11.16
C GLY A 76 -1.89 22.32 12.67
N SER A 77 -1.29 23.33 13.29
CA SER A 77 -1.26 23.54 14.72
C SER A 77 -1.57 24.98 15.04
N TYR A 78 -2.46 25.22 15.99
CA TYR A 78 -2.89 26.56 16.46
C TYR A 78 -3.26 27.54 15.32
N GLY A 79 -3.85 27.04 14.23
CA GLY A 79 -4.25 27.82 13.06
C GLY A 79 -3.13 28.11 12.06
N GLY A 80 -1.91 27.64 12.30
CA GLY A 80 -0.80 27.65 11.36
C GLY A 80 -0.72 26.32 10.60
N ILE A 81 -0.23 26.35 9.36
CA ILE A 81 0.12 25.14 8.60
C ILE A 81 1.60 24.84 8.82
N ILE A 82 1.90 23.65 9.31
CA ILE A 82 3.26 23.14 9.57
C ILE A 82 3.75 22.35 8.36
N THR A 83 2.90 21.48 7.82
CA THR A 83 3.19 20.64 6.67
C THR A 83 2.14 20.83 5.59
N ASP A 84 2.56 20.98 4.35
CA ASP A 84 1.70 21.04 3.17
C ASP A 84 2.45 20.44 1.98
N VAL A 85 2.41 19.10 1.89
CA VAL A 85 3.17 18.32 0.91
C VAL A 85 2.22 17.52 0.04
N LEU A 86 2.37 17.68 -1.27
CA LEU A 86 1.73 16.85 -2.28
C LEU A 86 2.84 16.21 -3.11
N GLU A 87 2.92 14.89 -3.10
CA GLU A 87 3.97 14.16 -3.80
C GLU A 87 3.44 12.93 -4.52
N ASP A 88 4.04 12.62 -5.64
CA ASP A 88 3.79 11.40 -6.40
C ASP A 88 4.92 10.39 -6.16
N GLN A 89 4.54 9.14 -5.95
CA GLN A 89 5.45 8.05 -5.69
C GLN A 89 5.16 6.89 -6.64
N ALA A 90 6.19 6.18 -7.05
CA ALA A 90 6.05 4.95 -7.83
C ALA A 90 7.07 3.91 -7.39
N ALA A 91 6.57 2.72 -7.13
CA ALA A 91 7.39 1.58 -6.75
C ALA A 91 6.87 0.31 -7.41
N ALA A 92 7.73 -0.68 -7.53
CA ALA A 92 7.34 -2.02 -7.92
C ALA A 92 7.85 -3.03 -6.88
N SER A 93 7.15 -4.14 -6.75
CA SER A 93 7.64 -5.31 -6.05
C SER A 93 7.66 -6.51 -6.99
N ALA A 94 8.66 -7.38 -6.81
CA ALA A 94 8.79 -8.63 -7.54
C ALA A 94 8.74 -9.79 -6.56
N GLU A 95 8.00 -10.83 -6.92
CA GLU A 95 7.90 -12.09 -6.19
C GLU A 95 8.20 -13.24 -7.15
N VAL A 96 8.91 -14.24 -6.68
CA VAL A 96 9.14 -15.49 -7.41
C VAL A 96 8.82 -16.65 -6.49
N ARG A 97 8.05 -17.62 -6.99
CA ARG A 97 7.71 -18.86 -6.29
C ARG A 97 8.39 -20.04 -6.93
N ILE A 98 8.94 -20.92 -6.09
CA ILE A 98 9.67 -22.12 -6.50
C ILE A 98 9.08 -23.38 -5.90
N GLY A 99 9.31 -24.51 -6.54
CA GLY A 99 8.73 -25.78 -6.14
C GLY A 99 7.40 -26.04 -6.85
N SER A 100 6.30 -26.03 -6.13
CA SER A 100 4.95 -26.20 -6.69
C SER A 100 3.91 -25.56 -5.77
N ALA A 101 2.68 -25.37 -6.25
CA ALA A 101 1.58 -24.86 -5.41
C ALA A 101 1.34 -25.75 -4.18
N ALA A 102 1.52 -27.05 -4.27
CA ALA A 102 1.38 -27.95 -3.13
C ALA A 102 2.54 -27.83 -2.13
N ARG A 103 3.72 -27.38 -2.58
CA ARG A 103 4.91 -27.23 -1.74
C ARG A 103 5.84 -26.17 -2.30
N ASP A 104 5.73 -24.96 -1.78
CA ASP A 104 6.57 -23.82 -2.14
C ASP A 104 7.30 -23.24 -0.92
N GLN A 105 7.89 -22.06 -1.04
CA GLN A 105 8.57 -21.37 0.06
C GLN A 105 7.62 -20.62 0.99
N SER A 106 6.32 -20.53 0.69
CA SER A 106 5.35 -19.81 1.54
C SER A 106 5.03 -20.57 2.84
N GLY A 107 4.37 -19.92 3.78
CA GLY A 107 3.91 -20.55 5.03
C GLY A 107 5.03 -20.88 6.02
N THR A 108 6.24 -20.33 5.88
CA THR A 108 7.29 -20.41 6.89
C THR A 108 7.08 -19.35 7.98
N PHE A 109 7.27 -19.74 9.25
CA PHE A 109 7.10 -18.85 10.39
C PHE A 109 7.96 -17.57 10.24
N GLY A 110 7.29 -16.41 10.25
CA GLY A 110 7.95 -15.10 10.26
C GLY A 110 8.42 -14.56 8.91
N SER A 111 8.16 -15.23 7.81
CA SER A 111 8.46 -14.70 6.49
C SER A 111 7.16 -14.28 5.77
N GLU A 112 6.87 -12.99 5.73
CA GLU A 112 6.19 -12.47 4.56
C GLU A 112 7.05 -12.87 3.35
N GLY A 113 6.45 -13.49 2.33
CA GLY A 113 7.20 -13.96 1.16
C GLY A 113 8.14 -12.89 0.63
N PRO A 114 9.30 -13.25 0.09
CA PRO A 114 10.33 -12.30 -0.30
C PRO A 114 9.86 -11.41 -1.45
N GLN A 115 9.20 -10.31 -1.10
CA GLN A 115 8.86 -9.25 -2.04
C GLN A 115 10.01 -8.25 -2.10
N LEU A 116 10.69 -8.21 -3.23
CA LEU A 116 11.72 -7.21 -3.46
C LEU A 116 11.12 -5.95 -4.03
N ARG A 117 11.22 -4.83 -3.30
CA ARG A 117 10.75 -3.51 -3.74
C ARG A 117 11.85 -2.74 -4.48
N PHE A 118 11.48 -2.02 -5.54
CA PHE A 118 12.37 -1.15 -6.29
C PHE A 118 11.59 0.04 -6.88
N ASN A 119 12.28 1.17 -7.05
CA ASN A 119 11.67 2.38 -7.61
C ASN A 119 11.52 2.27 -9.12
N VAL A 120 10.36 2.69 -9.61
CA VAL A 120 10.02 2.79 -11.05
C VAL A 120 9.72 4.25 -11.43
N ALA A 121 9.54 4.51 -12.71
CA ALA A 121 9.13 5.83 -13.19
C ALA A 121 7.68 6.14 -12.75
N LEU A 122 7.39 7.41 -12.46
CA LEU A 122 6.04 7.86 -12.13
C LEU A 122 5.08 7.63 -13.29
N GLU A 123 5.52 7.91 -14.50
CA GLU A 123 4.71 7.69 -15.70
C GLU A 123 4.89 6.25 -16.22
N PRO A 124 3.79 5.60 -16.66
CA PRO A 124 3.88 4.30 -17.30
C PRO A 124 4.74 4.37 -18.54
N SER A 125 5.69 3.46 -18.69
CA SER A 125 6.53 3.41 -19.87
C SER A 125 7.00 1.98 -20.20
N ALA A 126 7.09 1.66 -21.49
CA ALA A 126 7.74 0.44 -21.97
C ALA A 126 9.26 0.42 -21.66
N GLY A 127 9.81 1.56 -21.25
CA GLY A 127 11.19 1.73 -20.80
C GLY A 127 11.42 1.36 -19.34
N LEU A 128 10.45 0.72 -18.66
CA LEU A 128 10.70 0.10 -17.37
C LEU A 128 12.02 -0.63 -17.47
N SER A 129 13.00 -0.26 -16.64
CA SER A 129 14.36 -0.76 -16.78
C SER A 129 14.34 -2.29 -16.69
N ARG A 130 14.36 -2.97 -17.83
CA ARG A 130 14.43 -4.45 -17.95
C ARG A 130 15.51 -4.99 -17.04
N ARG A 131 16.63 -4.26 -16.92
CA ARG A 131 17.72 -4.65 -16.03
C ARG A 131 17.30 -4.60 -14.56
N LYS A 132 16.61 -3.55 -14.12
CA LYS A 132 16.15 -3.45 -12.72
C LYS A 132 15.15 -4.56 -12.41
N LEU A 133 14.19 -4.79 -13.31
CA LEU A 133 13.20 -5.86 -13.16
C LEU A 133 13.86 -7.23 -13.12
N TRP A 134 14.82 -7.49 -14.03
CA TRP A 134 15.57 -8.75 -14.02
C TRP A 134 16.36 -8.96 -12.72
N LEU A 135 17.05 -7.92 -12.23
CA LEU A 135 17.78 -8.00 -10.96
C LEU A 135 16.85 -8.25 -9.78
N ALA A 136 15.65 -7.63 -9.77
CA ALA A 136 14.65 -7.84 -8.75
C ALA A 136 14.12 -9.28 -8.76
N LEU A 137 13.81 -9.82 -9.94
CA LEU A 137 13.36 -11.19 -10.11
C LEU A 137 14.47 -12.21 -9.75
N ASP A 138 15.74 -11.96 -10.12
CA ASP A 138 16.87 -12.82 -9.73
C ASP A 138 17.06 -12.83 -8.21
N GLN A 139 17.00 -11.67 -7.58
CA GLN A 139 17.12 -11.58 -6.12
C GLN A 139 15.92 -12.22 -5.40
N ALA A 140 14.70 -12.02 -5.89
CA ALA A 140 13.50 -12.69 -5.36
C ALA A 140 13.63 -14.22 -5.48
N PHE A 141 14.14 -14.72 -6.61
CA PHE A 141 14.39 -16.14 -6.82
C PHE A 141 15.43 -16.71 -5.84
N ARG A 142 16.55 -15.99 -5.61
CA ARG A 142 17.58 -16.40 -4.63
C ARG A 142 17.02 -16.44 -3.21
N SER A 143 16.24 -15.43 -2.83
CA SER A 143 15.58 -15.38 -1.54
C SER A 143 14.56 -16.53 -1.38
N ALA A 144 13.74 -16.77 -2.39
CA ALA A 144 12.80 -17.90 -2.42
C ALA A 144 13.53 -19.25 -2.25
N THR A 145 14.69 -19.41 -2.93
CA THR A 145 15.50 -20.62 -2.81
C THR A 145 16.03 -20.84 -1.40
N ALA A 146 16.52 -19.80 -0.74
CA ALA A 146 16.98 -19.88 0.65
C ALA A 146 15.85 -20.25 1.60
N THR A 147 14.70 -19.58 1.47
CA THR A 147 13.50 -19.84 2.30
C THR A 147 12.96 -21.27 2.07
N TYR A 148 12.94 -21.73 0.82
CA TYR A 148 12.53 -23.09 0.48
C TYR A 148 13.43 -24.14 1.14
N ALA A 149 14.76 -23.95 1.06
CA ALA A 149 15.71 -24.85 1.70
C ALA A 149 15.53 -24.90 3.22
N GLN A 150 15.31 -23.76 3.89
CA GLN A 150 15.01 -23.70 5.31
C GLN A 150 13.72 -24.45 5.64
N LYS A 151 12.66 -24.26 4.85
CA LYS A 151 11.39 -24.98 5.03
C LYS A 151 11.57 -26.47 4.90
N GLN A 152 12.29 -26.94 3.87
CA GLN A 152 12.58 -28.37 3.69
C GLN A 152 13.35 -28.96 4.89
N ALA A 153 14.32 -28.21 5.44
CA ALA A 153 15.06 -28.63 6.62
C ALA A 153 14.18 -28.74 7.88
N ILE A 154 13.20 -27.83 8.03
CA ILE A 154 12.22 -27.88 9.13
C ILE A 154 11.31 -29.11 8.95
N LEU A 155 10.73 -29.29 7.76
CA LEU A 155 9.82 -30.37 7.46
C LEU A 155 10.49 -31.76 7.64
N ALA A 156 11.76 -31.88 7.28
CA ALA A 156 12.52 -33.11 7.48
C ALA A 156 12.73 -33.50 8.96
N ARG A 157 12.58 -32.54 9.89
CA ARG A 157 12.68 -32.77 11.35
C ARG A 157 11.34 -33.06 12.01
N LEU A 158 10.23 -32.73 11.33
CA LEU A 158 8.90 -33.01 11.86
C LEU A 158 8.58 -34.50 11.63
N ALA A 159 8.44 -35.24 12.73
CA ALA A 159 7.97 -36.63 12.69
C ALA A 159 6.44 -36.60 12.62
N GLY A 160 5.84 -37.18 11.59
CA GLY A 160 4.38 -37.29 11.49
C GLY A 160 3.87 -37.34 10.05
N GLU A 161 2.57 -37.20 9.89
CA GLU A 161 1.94 -37.11 8.56
C GLU A 161 2.48 -35.92 7.76
N PRO A 162 2.62 -36.04 6.42
CA PRO A 162 3.02 -34.92 5.61
C PRO A 162 2.03 -33.76 5.80
N PRO A 163 2.53 -32.53 6.01
CA PRO A 163 1.66 -31.38 6.21
C PRO A 163 0.77 -31.15 4.98
N ALA A 164 -0.36 -30.51 5.20
CA ALA A 164 -1.27 -30.09 4.12
C ALA A 164 -0.52 -29.31 3.03
N ALA A 165 -1.11 -29.25 1.84
CA ALA A 165 -0.56 -28.43 0.76
C ALA A 165 -0.49 -26.95 1.19
N ASP A 166 0.57 -26.26 0.76
CA ASP A 166 0.79 -24.84 1.11
C ASP A 166 -0.26 -23.92 0.47
N LEU A 167 -0.65 -24.25 -0.75
CA LEU A 167 -1.71 -23.57 -1.47
C LEU A 167 -2.78 -24.59 -1.88
N GLY A 168 -4.03 -24.18 -1.82
CA GLY A 168 -5.14 -24.95 -2.38
C GLY A 168 -5.02 -25.08 -3.92
N PRO A 169 -5.91 -25.85 -4.56
CA PRO A 169 -5.99 -25.89 -6.00
C PRO A 169 -6.15 -24.45 -6.53
N ALA A 170 -5.44 -24.15 -7.62
CA ALA A 170 -5.54 -22.85 -8.26
C ALA A 170 -7.01 -22.56 -8.63
N PRO A 171 -7.56 -21.42 -8.29
CA PRO A 171 -8.85 -20.99 -8.81
C PRO A 171 -8.75 -20.85 -10.34
N ASP A 172 -9.90 -20.83 -11.01
CA ASP A 172 -9.94 -20.52 -12.42
C ASP A 172 -9.15 -19.22 -12.70
N PRO A 173 -8.44 -19.14 -13.83
CA PRO A 173 -7.66 -17.96 -14.16
C PRO A 173 -8.51 -16.71 -14.10
N VAL A 174 -8.07 -15.71 -13.33
CA VAL A 174 -8.73 -14.40 -13.31
C VAL A 174 -8.53 -13.76 -14.69
N PRO A 175 -9.61 -13.42 -15.41
CA PRO A 175 -9.47 -12.78 -16.71
C PRO A 175 -8.75 -11.44 -16.57
N ARG A 176 -8.01 -11.07 -17.62
CA ARG A 176 -7.36 -9.76 -17.70
C ARG A 176 -8.41 -8.67 -17.51
N GLN A 177 -8.24 -7.84 -16.49
CA GLN A 177 -9.13 -6.72 -16.24
C GLN A 177 -8.72 -5.52 -17.10
N PRO A 178 -9.68 -4.78 -17.66
CA PRO A 178 -9.38 -3.51 -18.34
C PRO A 178 -8.82 -2.50 -17.33
N THR A 179 -7.93 -1.63 -17.82
CA THR A 179 -7.45 -0.50 -17.01
C THR A 179 -8.65 0.34 -16.55
N PRO A 180 -8.78 0.65 -15.26
CA PRO A 180 -9.87 1.47 -14.77
C PRO A 180 -9.87 2.84 -15.46
N THR A 181 -11.03 3.26 -15.93
CA THR A 181 -11.23 4.59 -16.55
C THR A 181 -11.84 5.58 -15.56
N ARG A 182 -11.76 5.35 -14.26
CA ARG A 182 -12.28 6.30 -13.29
C ARG A 182 -11.54 7.62 -13.45
N PRO A 183 -12.26 8.72 -13.82
CA PRO A 183 -11.63 10.02 -13.89
C PRO A 183 -11.05 10.34 -12.50
N PRO A 184 -9.85 10.91 -12.45
CA PRO A 184 -9.28 11.34 -11.18
C PRO A 184 -10.27 12.32 -10.54
N GLY A 185 -10.82 11.99 -9.37
CA GLY A 185 -11.53 12.95 -8.55
C GLY A 185 -10.60 14.14 -8.30
N GLU A 186 -11.11 15.33 -8.33
CA GLU A 186 -10.32 16.52 -8.05
C GLU A 186 -10.03 16.58 -6.55
N LEU A 187 -8.75 16.70 -6.20
CA LEU A 187 -8.30 16.89 -4.83
C LEU A 187 -8.20 18.41 -4.58
N ASP A 188 -9.20 18.96 -3.86
CA ASP A 188 -9.19 20.37 -3.49
C ASP A 188 -8.28 20.62 -2.28
N ARG A 189 -6.96 20.75 -2.59
CA ARG A 189 -5.91 20.98 -1.60
C ARG A 189 -6.13 22.28 -0.82
N GLU A 190 -6.57 23.35 -1.49
CA GLU A 190 -6.77 24.65 -0.84
C GLU A 190 -7.92 24.62 0.17
N ALA A 191 -9.03 23.98 -0.19
CA ALA A 191 -10.16 23.82 0.72
C ALA A 191 -9.82 22.92 1.92
N LEU A 192 -9.05 21.84 1.71
CA LEU A 192 -8.56 20.98 2.80
C LEU A 192 -7.60 21.73 3.71
N ARG A 193 -6.69 22.53 3.14
CA ARG A 193 -5.77 23.37 3.88
C ARG A 193 -6.51 24.40 4.76
N ALA A 194 -7.52 25.07 4.19
CA ALA A 194 -8.36 26.00 4.94
C ALA A 194 -9.10 25.31 6.10
N MET A 195 -9.61 24.10 5.89
CA MET A 195 -10.26 23.30 6.92
C MET A 195 -9.29 22.95 8.05
N VAL A 196 -8.08 22.46 7.74
CA VAL A 196 -7.03 22.15 8.74
C VAL A 196 -6.68 23.39 9.56
N THR A 197 -6.52 24.55 8.91
CA THR A 197 -6.28 25.84 9.57
C THR A 197 -7.41 26.19 10.54
N GLN A 198 -8.67 26.05 10.14
CA GLN A 198 -9.83 26.37 10.98
C GLN A 198 -9.95 25.42 12.18
N LEU A 199 -9.77 24.13 11.97
CA LEU A 199 -9.86 23.12 13.03
C LEU A 199 -8.72 23.28 14.04
N SER A 200 -7.49 23.42 13.59
CA SER A 200 -6.33 23.58 14.49
C SER A 200 -6.35 24.90 15.26
N LYS A 201 -6.97 25.96 14.70
CA LYS A 201 -7.14 27.25 15.41
C LYS A 201 -7.94 27.12 16.69
N ARG A 202 -8.82 26.13 16.83
CA ARG A 202 -9.62 25.94 18.05
C ARG A 202 -8.76 25.70 19.29
N PHE A 203 -7.57 25.15 19.16
CA PHE A 203 -6.63 24.97 20.28
C PHE A 203 -6.11 26.29 20.86
N VAL A 204 -6.19 27.40 20.12
CA VAL A 204 -5.76 28.72 20.60
C VAL A 204 -6.55 29.15 21.85
N ASP A 205 -7.82 28.78 21.92
CA ASP A 205 -8.73 29.16 23.03
C ASP A 205 -8.56 28.24 24.26
N HIS A 206 -7.66 27.25 24.19
CA HIS A 206 -7.39 26.25 25.25
C HIS A 206 -5.93 26.32 25.72
N PRO A 207 -5.55 27.33 26.54
CA PRO A 207 -4.16 27.56 26.94
C PRO A 207 -3.56 26.45 27.82
N ALA A 208 -4.37 25.53 28.34
CA ALA A 208 -3.90 24.34 29.04
C ALA A 208 -3.35 23.28 28.12
N ILE A 209 -3.62 23.35 26.82
CA ILE A 209 -3.10 22.40 25.83
C ILE A 209 -1.69 22.83 25.40
N ASP A 210 -0.71 21.98 25.67
CA ASP A 210 0.70 22.20 25.31
C ASP A 210 0.96 22.01 23.82
N ASN A 211 0.26 21.05 23.19
CA ASN A 211 0.32 20.78 21.75
C ASN A 211 -1.05 20.33 21.24
N GLY A 212 -1.48 20.88 20.10
CA GLY A 212 -2.75 20.52 19.45
C GLY A 212 -2.62 20.57 17.94
N ASP A 213 -2.69 19.40 17.31
CA ASP A 213 -2.43 19.22 15.88
C ASP A 213 -3.64 18.60 15.18
N VAL A 214 -3.86 19.02 13.95
CA VAL A 214 -4.84 18.46 13.02
C VAL A 214 -4.16 18.04 11.75
N PHE A 215 -4.24 16.75 11.43
CA PHE A 215 -3.65 16.17 10.23
C PHE A 215 -4.74 15.79 9.23
N VAL A 216 -4.52 16.07 7.96
CA VAL A 216 -5.23 15.45 6.86
C VAL A 216 -4.23 14.72 5.99
N GLN A 217 -4.43 13.42 5.83
CA GLN A 217 -3.67 12.61 4.91
C GLN A 217 -4.60 12.04 3.85
N VAL A 218 -4.23 12.20 2.57
CA VAL A 218 -4.94 11.60 1.44
C VAL A 218 -3.97 10.74 0.68
N LEU A 219 -4.36 9.49 0.44
CA LEU A 219 -3.63 8.53 -0.35
C LEU A 219 -4.50 8.07 -1.51
N ARG A 220 -4.09 8.41 -2.73
CA ARG A 220 -4.64 7.85 -3.96
C ARG A 220 -3.63 6.86 -4.50
N THR A 221 -4.04 5.61 -4.66
CA THR A 221 -3.15 4.53 -5.09
C THR A 221 -3.73 3.82 -6.30
N GLU A 222 -2.89 3.63 -7.31
CA GLU A 222 -3.12 2.75 -8.45
C GLU A 222 -2.19 1.55 -8.33
N ILE A 223 -2.77 0.36 -8.33
CA ILE A 223 -2.04 -0.90 -8.22
C ILE A 223 -2.26 -1.70 -9.49
N THR A 224 -1.19 -2.15 -10.12
CA THR A 224 -1.25 -3.08 -11.25
C THR A 224 -0.49 -4.34 -10.87
N THR A 225 -1.19 -5.46 -10.76
CA THR A 225 -0.60 -6.78 -10.47
C THR A 225 -0.57 -7.61 -11.74
N ILE A 226 0.60 -8.14 -12.07
CA ILE A 226 0.86 -8.92 -13.28
C ILE A 226 1.59 -10.19 -12.86
N ASN A 227 1.12 -11.36 -13.30
CA ASN A 227 1.83 -12.61 -13.05
C ASN A 227 2.17 -13.37 -14.34
N SER A 228 3.01 -14.39 -14.20
CA SER A 228 3.46 -15.23 -15.31
C SER A 228 2.40 -16.19 -15.87
N GLU A 229 1.24 -16.29 -15.24
CA GLU A 229 0.09 -17.08 -15.72
C GLU A 229 -0.88 -16.26 -16.57
N GLY A 230 -0.52 -14.98 -16.85
CA GLY A 230 -1.33 -14.07 -17.69
C GLY A 230 -2.36 -13.27 -16.91
N MET A 231 -2.35 -13.30 -15.59
CA MET A 231 -3.19 -12.42 -14.77
C MET A 231 -2.71 -10.98 -14.87
N VAL A 232 -3.63 -10.07 -15.15
CA VAL A 232 -3.43 -8.61 -15.07
C VAL A 232 -4.61 -8.01 -14.35
N VAL A 233 -4.37 -7.45 -13.17
CA VAL A 233 -5.39 -6.82 -12.33
C VAL A 233 -5.00 -5.37 -12.08
N HIS A 234 -5.96 -4.46 -12.26
CA HIS A 234 -5.82 -3.05 -11.97
C HIS A 234 -6.77 -2.66 -10.84
N GLU A 235 -6.24 -2.05 -9.82
CA GLU A 235 -6.99 -1.59 -8.66
C GLU A 235 -6.73 -0.10 -8.44
N GLN A 236 -7.77 0.64 -8.07
CA GLN A 236 -7.68 2.03 -7.63
C GLN A 236 -8.25 2.13 -6.23
N LEU A 237 -7.46 2.66 -5.31
CA LEU A 237 -7.82 2.83 -3.91
C LEU A 237 -7.62 4.29 -3.52
N ASP A 238 -8.70 4.95 -3.11
CA ASP A 238 -8.66 6.26 -2.49
C ASP A 238 -8.90 6.08 -0.99
N ARG A 239 -8.02 6.63 -0.17
CA ARG A 239 -8.14 6.64 1.29
C ARG A 239 -7.79 8.00 1.82
N ALA A 240 -8.49 8.43 2.85
CA ALA A 240 -8.10 9.63 3.58
C ALA A 240 -8.38 9.47 5.06
N ALA A 241 -7.65 10.23 5.86
CA ALA A 241 -7.89 10.36 7.28
C ALA A 241 -7.77 11.84 7.68
N LEU A 242 -8.70 12.27 8.54
CA LEU A 242 -8.56 13.47 9.33
C LEU A 242 -8.30 13.01 10.77
N VAL A 243 -7.16 13.41 11.32
CA VAL A 243 -6.71 13.01 12.65
C VAL A 243 -6.54 14.26 13.50
N VAL A 244 -6.99 14.19 14.73
CA VAL A 244 -6.80 15.25 15.74
C VAL A 244 -6.04 14.61 16.90
N VAL A 245 -4.98 15.27 17.34
CA VAL A 245 -4.24 14.88 18.55
C VAL A 245 -3.98 16.12 19.39
N ALA A 246 -4.02 15.94 20.70
CA ALA A 246 -3.64 17.00 21.62
C ALA A 246 -2.90 16.43 22.83
N GLN A 247 -2.06 17.26 23.43
CA GLN A 247 -1.28 16.91 24.59
C GLN A 247 -1.36 18.03 25.62
N THR A 248 -1.38 17.64 26.87
CA THR A 248 -1.30 18.55 28.01
C THR A 248 -0.49 17.91 29.13
N ARG A 249 -0.31 18.65 30.21
CA ARG A 249 0.40 18.17 31.39
C ARG A 249 -0.49 18.28 32.62
N ALA A 250 -0.66 17.16 33.32
CA ALA A 250 -1.35 17.13 34.59
C ALA A 250 -0.60 17.93 35.68
N ALA A 251 -1.28 18.26 36.75
CA ALA A 251 -0.71 19.06 37.85
C ALA A 251 0.49 18.35 38.54
N ASP A 252 0.58 17.05 38.49
CA ASP A 252 1.70 16.23 39.00
C ASP A 252 2.86 16.13 38.01
N GLY A 253 2.75 16.74 36.82
CA GLY A 253 3.76 16.75 35.77
C GLY A 253 3.65 15.58 34.78
N MET A 254 2.67 14.71 34.91
CA MET A 254 2.44 13.63 33.95
C MET A 254 1.93 14.18 32.62
N ASN A 255 2.50 13.71 31.50
CA ASN A 255 1.99 14.04 30.18
C ASN A 255 0.70 13.25 29.93
N LEU A 256 -0.32 13.96 29.48
CA LEU A 256 -1.60 13.40 29.03
C LEU A 256 -1.73 13.65 27.54
N ASP A 257 -2.20 12.67 26.81
CA ASP A 257 -2.48 12.76 25.39
C ASP A 257 -3.85 12.18 25.05
N ALA A 258 -4.54 12.83 24.13
CA ALA A 258 -5.79 12.37 23.57
C ALA A 258 -5.78 12.53 22.05
N GLY A 259 -6.52 11.69 21.35
CA GLY A 259 -6.61 11.78 19.90
C GLY A 259 -7.71 10.94 19.30
N GLY A 260 -8.10 11.30 18.08
CA GLY A 260 -9.10 10.58 17.33
C GLY A 260 -8.91 10.73 15.83
N ALA A 261 -9.62 9.90 15.06
CA ALA A 261 -9.51 9.89 13.61
C ALA A 261 -10.86 9.68 12.91
N ILE A 262 -11.03 10.34 11.77
CA ILE A 262 -12.11 10.11 10.81
C ILE A 262 -11.50 9.50 9.57
N HIS A 263 -11.81 8.22 9.30
CA HIS A 263 -11.36 7.53 8.10
C HIS A 263 -12.39 7.67 6.98
N LEU A 264 -11.90 7.91 5.76
CA LEU A 264 -12.70 8.05 4.55
C LEU A 264 -12.19 7.07 3.49
N GLN A 265 -13.11 6.40 2.80
CA GLN A 265 -12.81 5.47 1.69
C GLN A 265 -12.93 6.15 0.32
N GLU A 266 -13.07 7.47 0.29
CA GLU A 266 -13.18 8.29 -0.89
C GLU A 266 -12.28 9.52 -0.71
N LEU A 267 -12.00 10.21 -1.82
CA LEU A 267 -11.29 11.49 -1.74
C LEU A 267 -12.09 12.47 -0.90
N PRO A 268 -11.47 13.09 0.10
CA PRO A 268 -12.15 14.03 0.95
C PRO A 268 -12.57 15.26 0.14
N ARG A 269 -13.83 15.59 0.25
CA ARG A 269 -14.30 16.92 -0.10
C ARG A 269 -14.30 17.74 1.20
N ALA A 270 -13.74 18.93 1.17
CA ALA A 270 -13.83 19.88 2.29
C ALA A 270 -15.27 20.38 2.41
N SER A 271 -16.18 19.46 2.71
CA SER A 271 -17.60 19.72 2.86
C SER A 271 -17.90 20.25 4.26
N ASP A 272 -19.01 20.97 4.40
CA ASP A 272 -19.52 21.38 5.70
C ASP A 272 -19.74 20.21 6.65
N GLU A 273 -20.06 19.03 6.12
CA GLU A 273 -20.23 17.81 6.91
C GLU A 273 -18.90 17.33 7.49
N LEU A 274 -17.85 17.21 6.66
CA LEU A 274 -16.53 16.80 7.14
C LEU A 274 -15.97 17.81 8.14
N ARG A 275 -16.17 19.11 7.90
CA ARG A 275 -15.78 20.17 8.83
C ARG A 275 -16.47 20.02 10.18
N LYS A 276 -17.80 19.85 10.21
CA LYS A 276 -18.56 19.63 11.45
C LYS A 276 -18.10 18.39 12.21
N ARG A 277 -17.83 17.30 11.53
CA ARG A 277 -17.29 16.08 12.15
C ARG A 277 -15.89 16.32 12.72
N GLY A 278 -15.05 17.10 12.01
CA GLY A 278 -13.73 17.50 12.50
C GLY A 278 -13.85 18.39 13.74
N GLU A 279 -14.78 19.36 13.78
CA GLU A 279 -15.06 20.20 14.94
C GLU A 279 -15.50 19.36 16.15
N GLN A 280 -16.39 18.38 15.94
CA GLN A 280 -16.82 17.44 16.99
C GLN A 280 -15.65 16.64 17.54
N LEU A 281 -14.78 16.16 16.65
CA LEU A 281 -13.59 15.40 17.03
C LEU A 281 -12.62 16.25 17.87
N VAL A 282 -12.40 17.53 17.51
CA VAL A 282 -11.61 18.46 18.33
C VAL A 282 -12.24 18.62 19.72
N ASP A 283 -13.57 18.80 19.78
CA ASP A 283 -14.28 18.95 21.06
C ASP A 283 -14.25 17.68 21.92
N GLU A 284 -14.20 16.50 21.30
CA GLU A 284 -14.03 15.21 22.00
C GLU A 284 -12.64 15.11 22.62
N VAL A 285 -11.60 15.40 21.84
CA VAL A 285 -10.20 15.37 22.29
C VAL A 285 -9.97 16.37 23.43
N LEU A 286 -10.50 17.59 23.32
CA LEU A 286 -10.40 18.61 24.38
C LEU A 286 -11.08 18.15 25.67
N ARG A 287 -12.31 17.62 25.59
CA ARG A 287 -13.04 17.09 26.75
C ARG A 287 -12.33 15.95 27.45
N GLU A 288 -11.65 15.09 26.70
CA GLU A 288 -10.89 13.97 27.25
C GLU A 288 -9.68 14.44 28.07
N LEU A 289 -9.05 15.55 27.66
CA LEU A 289 -7.89 16.12 28.36
C LEU A 289 -8.29 17.04 29.54
N GLU A 290 -9.52 17.56 29.55
CA GLU A 290 -10.05 18.44 30.63
C GLU A 290 -10.73 17.62 31.77
N ALA A 291 -10.97 16.32 31.55
CA ALA A 291 -11.63 15.43 32.50
C ALA A 291 -10.65 14.86 33.54
#